data_a25544afd96bc845928bf3bcde912248
#
_entry.id   a25544afd96bc845928bf3bcde912248
#
_cell.length_a   1.000
_cell.length_b   1.000
_cell.length_c   1.000
_cell.angle_alpha   90.00
_cell.angle_beta   90.00
_cell.angle_gamma   90.00
#
_symmetry.space_group_name_H-M   'P 1'
#
loop_
_entity.id
_entity.type
_entity.pdbx_description
1 polymer ?
#
loop_
_entity_poly.entity_id
_entity_poly.type
_entity_poly.pdbx_seq_one_letter_code
_entity_poly.pdbx_strand_id
1 'polypeptide(L)'
;MVGISALGGIAYLADFAIGANVGITWGTANALCGIAIFALVVFVTGLPLAYYAARYNIDLDLITRGSGFGYYGSVVTNVIFATFTFIFFALEGSIMAQGLKLGLHIPLWAGYACSTLIIFPLVVYGMKVLSQLQLWTTPLWLILMAAPFGYLVVSHPDSLGQFFSYAGKDGRGGLSFGSVLLAAGVCLSLIAQIAEQIDYLRFMPPRTPENANRWWTWTLLAGPGWVAFGATKQIIGLFLAVYLMANIPGSSTIANQPVHQFMQIYRTFVPGWLALTLAVILVVLSQIKINVTNAYSGSLAWTNSFTRLTKHYPGRVVFLGVNLAIALILMEANMFDFLNTILGCYANCGMAWVVAVASDIGFNKYLLGLSPKTPEFRRGMLYAINPVGFGSLLLAAGLSIVTFFGGLGAALQPYSPLVAIVTALVMPPILAAATKGKYYLRRTHDGIDLPMYDEHGNPSAAVLTCHVCQQDFERPDMLACQTHGAHVCSLCLSTDKQAEHVLPGLARAHIPGDQVP
;
A
#
# COMPACT_ATOMS: atom_id res chain seq x y z
N MET A 1 8.31 -3.43 -18.74
CA MET A 1 9.10 -2.64 -17.78
C MET A 1 8.32 -2.35 -16.52
N VAL A 2 7.21 -1.61 -16.57
CA VAL A 2 6.39 -1.23 -15.39
C VAL A 2 5.97 -2.44 -14.53
N GLY A 3 5.39 -3.50 -15.15
CA GLY A 3 4.98 -4.68 -14.42
C GLY A 3 6.13 -5.43 -13.72
N ILE A 4 7.32 -5.50 -14.35
CA ILE A 4 8.49 -6.13 -13.74
C ILE A 4 9.02 -5.29 -12.58
N SER A 5 8.97 -3.96 -12.68
CA SER A 5 9.36 -3.06 -11.59
C SER A 5 8.43 -3.19 -10.39
N ALA A 6 7.11 -3.27 -10.65
CA ALA A 6 6.12 -3.48 -9.60
C ALA A 6 6.32 -4.83 -8.89
N LEU A 7 6.56 -5.91 -9.64
CA LEU A 7 6.90 -7.21 -9.05
C LEU A 7 8.24 -7.21 -8.31
N GLY A 8 9.23 -6.44 -8.78
CA GLY A 8 10.49 -6.25 -8.07
C GLY A 8 10.34 -5.55 -6.72
N GLY A 9 9.37 -4.64 -6.59
CA GLY A 9 9.04 -3.95 -5.34
C GLY A 9 8.52 -4.86 -4.22
N ILE A 10 8.06 -6.08 -4.55
CA ILE A 10 7.59 -7.06 -3.55
C ILE A 10 8.69 -7.96 -2.98
N ALA A 11 9.95 -7.63 -3.20
CA ALA A 11 11.09 -8.46 -2.75
C ALA A 11 11.38 -8.38 -1.24
N TYR A 12 10.56 -7.73 -0.46
CA TYR A 12 10.76 -7.53 0.98
C TYR A 12 10.59 -8.81 1.81
N LEU A 13 11.22 -8.82 3.00
CA LEU A 13 11.23 -9.96 3.91
C LEU A 13 10.28 -9.82 5.10
N ALA A 14 9.59 -8.69 5.27
CA ALA A 14 8.59 -8.53 6.33
C ALA A 14 7.50 -9.60 6.27
N ASP A 15 7.11 -10.07 5.09
CA ASP A 15 6.14 -11.18 4.96
C ASP A 15 6.59 -12.44 5.69
N PHE A 16 7.88 -12.78 5.64
CA PHE A 16 8.41 -13.94 6.38
C PHE A 16 8.29 -13.73 7.89
N ALA A 17 8.60 -12.52 8.37
CA ALA A 17 8.46 -12.16 9.78
C ALA A 17 6.99 -12.16 10.22
N ILE A 18 6.10 -11.58 9.43
CA ILE A 18 4.65 -11.54 9.70
C ILE A 18 4.07 -12.95 9.73
N GLY A 19 4.33 -13.75 8.70
CA GLY A 19 3.85 -15.14 8.62
C GLY A 19 4.36 -16.00 9.77
N ALA A 20 5.66 -15.90 10.10
CA ALA A 20 6.22 -16.56 11.25
C ALA A 20 5.54 -16.15 12.55
N ASN A 21 5.34 -14.85 12.75
CA ASN A 21 4.78 -14.31 13.98
C ASN A 21 3.32 -14.70 14.19
N VAL A 22 2.48 -14.62 13.16
CA VAL A 22 1.07 -15.05 13.26
C VAL A 22 0.96 -16.54 13.48
N GLY A 23 1.81 -17.35 12.83
CA GLY A 23 1.81 -18.79 13.01
C GLY A 23 2.35 -19.24 14.36
N ILE A 24 3.45 -18.66 14.83
CA ILE A 24 3.98 -18.92 16.18
C ILE A 24 2.94 -18.61 17.25
N THR A 25 2.18 -17.54 17.07
CA THR A 25 1.19 -17.09 18.05
C THR A 25 -0.07 -17.95 18.03
N TRP A 26 -0.68 -18.16 16.87
CA TRP A 26 -2.04 -18.76 16.77
C TRP A 26 -2.08 -20.17 16.14
N GLY A 27 -0.92 -20.74 15.80
CA GLY A 27 -0.82 -22.05 15.14
C GLY A 27 -1.04 -21.99 13.64
N THR A 28 -0.58 -23.04 12.95
CA THR A 28 -0.56 -23.11 11.48
C THR A 28 -1.97 -23.00 10.87
N ALA A 29 -2.96 -23.74 11.41
CA ALA A 29 -4.30 -23.75 10.84
C ALA A 29 -4.96 -22.34 10.86
N ASN A 30 -4.89 -21.63 11.99
CA ASN A 30 -5.45 -20.29 12.12
C ASN A 30 -4.67 -19.27 11.27
N ALA A 31 -3.34 -19.39 11.22
CA ALA A 31 -2.49 -18.52 10.40
C ALA A 31 -2.77 -18.69 8.90
N LEU A 32 -2.89 -19.92 8.41
CA LEU A 32 -3.21 -20.17 6.99
C LEU A 32 -4.58 -19.60 6.59
N CYS A 33 -5.60 -19.77 7.45
CA CYS A 33 -6.91 -19.16 7.21
C CYS A 33 -6.83 -17.62 7.25
N GLY A 34 -6.07 -17.05 8.19
CA GLY A 34 -5.86 -15.59 8.28
C GLY A 34 -5.14 -15.03 7.05
N ILE A 35 -4.09 -15.70 6.57
CA ILE A 35 -3.36 -15.34 5.35
C ILE A 35 -4.27 -15.46 4.11
N ALA A 36 -5.14 -16.47 4.05
CA ALA A 36 -6.10 -16.59 2.94
C ALA A 36 -7.13 -15.45 2.94
N ILE A 37 -7.64 -15.05 4.10
CA ILE A 37 -8.53 -13.87 4.22
C ILE A 37 -7.79 -12.60 3.80
N PHE A 38 -6.56 -12.39 4.24
CA PHE A 38 -5.71 -11.28 3.80
C PHE A 38 -5.59 -11.25 2.28
N ALA A 39 -5.22 -12.37 1.67
CA ALA A 39 -5.05 -12.46 0.22
C ALA A 39 -6.35 -12.13 -0.54
N LEU A 40 -7.48 -12.66 -0.09
CA LEU A 40 -8.77 -12.40 -0.71
C LEU A 40 -9.19 -10.93 -0.59
N VAL A 41 -9.11 -10.36 0.60
CA VAL A 41 -9.53 -8.97 0.85
C VAL A 41 -8.67 -8.00 0.04
N VAL A 42 -7.35 -8.16 0.06
CA VAL A 42 -6.43 -7.28 -0.69
C VAL A 42 -6.62 -7.43 -2.20
N PHE A 43 -6.80 -8.66 -2.70
CA PHE A 43 -7.03 -8.88 -4.13
C PHE A 43 -8.32 -8.21 -4.61
N VAL A 44 -9.44 -8.46 -3.91
CA VAL A 44 -10.75 -7.93 -4.30
C VAL A 44 -10.80 -6.41 -4.20
N THR A 45 -10.28 -5.84 -3.11
CA THR A 45 -10.29 -4.37 -2.93
C THR A 45 -9.27 -3.67 -3.79
N GLY A 46 -8.12 -4.29 -4.07
CA GLY A 46 -7.08 -3.74 -4.94
C GLY A 46 -7.43 -3.73 -6.42
N LEU A 47 -8.34 -4.60 -6.87
CA LEU A 47 -8.71 -4.73 -8.29
C LEU A 47 -9.25 -3.42 -8.90
N PRO A 48 -10.29 -2.77 -8.34
CA PRO A 48 -10.81 -1.52 -8.90
C PRO A 48 -9.77 -0.39 -8.85
N LEU A 49 -8.94 -0.32 -7.80
CA LEU A 49 -7.91 0.69 -7.67
C LEU A 49 -6.82 0.52 -8.75
N ALA A 50 -6.35 -0.70 -8.96
CA ALA A 50 -5.36 -1.02 -9.98
C ALA A 50 -5.88 -0.75 -11.40
N TYR A 51 -7.15 -1.08 -11.65
CA TYR A 51 -7.80 -0.75 -12.92
C TYR A 51 -7.80 0.76 -13.18
N TYR A 52 -8.19 1.57 -12.19
CA TYR A 52 -8.22 3.02 -12.31
C TYR A 52 -6.82 3.60 -12.55
N ALA A 53 -5.83 3.15 -11.80
CA ALA A 53 -4.45 3.59 -11.97
C ALA A 53 -3.91 3.31 -13.37
N ALA A 54 -4.08 2.08 -13.85
CA ALA A 54 -3.59 1.66 -15.16
C ALA A 54 -4.39 2.25 -16.33
N ARG A 55 -5.70 2.49 -16.14
CA ARG A 55 -6.60 2.98 -17.17
C ARG A 55 -6.48 4.48 -17.38
N TYR A 56 -6.36 5.23 -16.28
CA TYR A 56 -6.41 6.70 -16.29
C TYR A 56 -5.05 7.34 -15.98
N ASN A 57 -3.98 6.55 -15.77
CA ASN A 57 -2.62 7.00 -15.46
C ASN A 57 -2.54 7.95 -14.25
N ILE A 58 -3.29 7.63 -13.19
CA ILE A 58 -3.39 8.42 -11.96
C ILE A 58 -2.92 7.65 -10.72
N ASP A 59 -2.43 8.36 -9.72
CA ASP A 59 -2.04 7.80 -8.44
C ASP A 59 -3.23 7.59 -7.49
N LEU A 60 -2.96 6.94 -6.35
CA LEU A 60 -4.03 6.61 -5.41
C LEU A 60 -4.64 7.84 -4.75
N ASP A 61 -3.90 8.94 -4.56
CA ASP A 61 -4.47 10.18 -4.04
C ASP A 61 -5.52 10.75 -4.99
N LEU A 62 -5.22 10.79 -6.28
CA LEU A 62 -6.17 11.26 -7.31
C LEU A 62 -7.40 10.36 -7.41
N ILE A 63 -7.20 9.04 -7.33
CA ILE A 63 -8.31 8.07 -7.26
C ILE A 63 -9.19 8.36 -6.05
N THR A 64 -8.57 8.53 -4.89
CA THR A 64 -9.27 8.75 -3.61
C THR A 64 -10.06 10.05 -3.60
N ARG A 65 -9.51 11.14 -4.14
CA ARG A 65 -10.23 12.42 -4.25
C ARG A 65 -11.59 12.26 -4.93
N GLY A 66 -11.62 11.58 -6.07
CA GLY A 66 -12.82 11.33 -6.88
C GLY A 66 -13.68 10.18 -6.37
N SER A 67 -13.22 9.44 -5.36
CA SER A 67 -13.95 8.31 -4.79
C SER A 67 -14.50 8.64 -3.40
N GLY A 68 -15.25 9.73 -3.32
CA GLY A 68 -16.03 10.08 -2.13
C GLY A 68 -15.27 10.81 -1.02
N PHE A 69 -14.00 11.23 -1.22
CA PHE A 69 -13.25 11.95 -0.17
C PHE A 69 -13.23 13.47 -0.37
N GLY A 70 -13.21 13.92 -1.62
CA GLY A 70 -13.07 15.33 -1.95
C GLY A 70 -11.61 15.79 -1.88
N TYR A 71 -11.40 17.09 -2.22
CA TYR A 71 -10.05 17.61 -2.42
C TYR A 71 -9.17 17.63 -1.15
N TYR A 72 -9.71 18.08 -0.02
CA TYR A 72 -8.99 18.09 1.26
C TYR A 72 -9.24 16.82 2.09
N GLY A 73 -10.39 16.15 1.92
CA GLY A 73 -10.67 14.92 2.62
C GLY A 73 -9.67 13.80 2.31
N SER A 74 -9.14 13.76 1.09
CA SER A 74 -8.10 12.77 0.73
C SER A 74 -6.71 13.07 1.34
N VAL A 75 -6.50 14.21 1.98
CA VAL A 75 -5.24 14.45 2.73
C VAL A 75 -5.07 13.42 3.85
N VAL A 76 -6.16 13.04 4.53
CA VAL A 76 -6.10 12.05 5.60
C VAL A 76 -5.64 10.69 5.07
N THR A 77 -6.07 10.30 3.88
CA THR A 77 -5.64 9.03 3.25
C THR A 77 -4.17 9.06 2.85
N ASN A 78 -3.65 10.20 2.41
CA ASN A 78 -2.21 10.37 2.18
C ASN A 78 -1.40 10.28 3.47
N VAL A 79 -1.91 10.80 4.59
CA VAL A 79 -1.26 10.64 5.90
C VAL A 79 -1.26 9.18 6.33
N ILE A 80 -2.37 8.44 6.12
CA ILE A 80 -2.43 6.99 6.39
C ILE A 80 -1.39 6.26 5.52
N PHE A 81 -1.28 6.61 4.24
CA PHE A 81 -0.30 6.00 3.35
C PHE A 81 1.15 6.37 3.73
N ALA A 82 1.43 7.62 4.05
CA ALA A 82 2.75 8.03 4.55
C ALA A 82 3.11 7.28 5.84
N THR A 83 2.13 7.07 6.72
CA THR A 83 2.31 6.26 7.95
C THR A 83 2.69 4.81 7.61
N PHE A 84 2.04 4.19 6.63
CA PHE A 84 2.45 2.89 6.09
C PHE A 84 3.92 2.89 5.69
N THR A 85 4.33 3.84 4.87
CA THR A 85 5.66 3.84 4.29
C THR A 85 6.77 3.95 5.33
N PHE A 86 6.63 4.77 6.37
CA PHE A 86 7.67 4.86 7.40
C PHE A 86 7.63 3.71 8.41
N ILE A 87 6.45 3.15 8.74
CA ILE A 87 6.35 1.95 9.58
C ILE A 87 7.03 0.77 8.90
N PHE A 88 6.70 0.52 7.62
CA PHE A 88 7.30 -0.59 6.88
C PHE A 88 8.76 -0.32 6.53
N PHE A 89 9.16 0.91 6.24
CA PHE A 89 10.57 1.26 6.13
C PHE A 89 11.35 0.91 7.41
N ALA A 90 10.80 1.24 8.57
CA ALA A 90 11.44 0.95 9.85
C ALA A 90 11.52 -0.56 10.12
N LEU A 91 10.46 -1.31 9.81
CA LEU A 91 10.45 -2.77 9.92
C LEU A 91 11.53 -3.40 9.04
N GLU A 92 11.53 -3.05 7.75
CA GLU A 92 12.49 -3.58 6.78
C GLU A 92 13.92 -3.09 7.06
N GLY A 93 14.08 -1.84 7.46
CA GLY A 93 15.38 -1.29 7.89
C GLY A 93 15.95 -2.01 9.10
N SER A 94 15.08 -2.41 10.03
CA SER A 94 15.48 -3.20 11.20
C SER A 94 15.91 -4.63 10.82
N ILE A 95 15.23 -5.27 9.87
CA ILE A 95 15.64 -6.57 9.33
C ILE A 95 17.01 -6.45 8.62
N MET A 96 17.23 -5.36 7.86
CA MET A 96 18.53 -5.08 7.25
C MET A 96 19.63 -4.91 8.30
N ALA A 97 19.38 -4.15 9.35
CA ALA A 97 20.32 -3.92 10.44
C ALA A 97 20.67 -5.21 11.20
N GLN A 98 19.72 -6.12 11.39
CA GLN A 98 19.98 -7.45 11.93
C GLN A 98 20.94 -8.24 11.03
N GLY A 99 20.76 -8.20 9.72
CA GLY A 99 21.67 -8.79 8.74
C GLY A 99 23.09 -8.20 8.83
N LEU A 100 23.18 -6.87 8.87
CA LEU A 100 24.46 -6.15 9.01
C LEU A 100 25.15 -6.46 10.35
N LYS A 101 24.40 -6.55 11.44
CA LYS A 101 24.93 -6.95 12.74
C LYS A 101 25.55 -8.35 12.68
N LEU A 102 24.88 -9.31 12.07
CA LEU A 102 25.37 -10.68 11.95
C LEU A 102 26.57 -10.81 11.01
N GLY A 103 26.56 -10.12 9.88
CA GLY A 103 27.60 -10.22 8.85
C GLY A 103 28.83 -9.36 9.12
N LEU A 104 28.63 -8.14 9.62
CA LEU A 104 29.68 -7.13 9.80
C LEU A 104 30.01 -6.83 11.27
N HIS A 105 29.29 -7.44 12.22
CA HIS A 105 29.45 -7.26 13.68
C HIS A 105 29.26 -5.81 14.14
N ILE A 106 28.52 -4.99 13.38
CA ILE A 106 28.20 -3.60 13.78
C ILE A 106 27.03 -3.58 14.77
N PRO A 107 26.99 -2.64 15.72
CA PRO A 107 25.86 -2.52 16.64
C PRO A 107 24.57 -2.12 15.91
N LEU A 108 23.41 -2.50 16.47
CA LEU A 108 22.11 -2.27 15.80
C LEU A 108 21.86 -0.82 15.46
N TRP A 109 22.16 0.12 16.37
CA TRP A 109 21.98 1.56 16.11
C TRP A 109 22.74 2.03 14.86
N ALA A 110 23.98 1.57 14.68
CA ALA A 110 24.76 1.88 13.49
C ALA A 110 24.18 1.17 12.25
N GLY A 111 23.65 -0.04 12.41
CA GLY A 111 22.92 -0.77 11.37
C GLY A 111 21.66 -0.01 10.92
N TYR A 112 20.90 0.57 11.84
CA TYR A 112 19.72 1.42 11.54
C TYR A 112 20.12 2.67 10.75
N ALA A 113 21.15 3.37 11.21
CA ALA A 113 21.68 4.53 10.49
C ALA A 113 22.17 4.17 9.08
N CYS A 114 22.96 3.08 8.94
CA CYS A 114 23.44 2.61 7.64
C CYS A 114 22.30 2.23 6.70
N SER A 115 21.30 1.48 7.17
CA SER A 115 20.14 1.08 6.36
C SER A 115 19.34 2.29 5.86
N THR A 116 19.26 3.35 6.65
CA THR A 116 18.57 4.60 6.29
C THR A 116 19.38 5.42 5.28
N LEU A 117 20.68 5.61 5.55
CA LEU A 117 21.54 6.46 4.73
C LEU A 117 21.80 5.89 3.33
N ILE A 118 21.88 4.57 3.18
CA ILE A 118 22.06 3.91 1.87
C ILE A 118 20.87 4.19 0.94
N ILE A 119 19.66 4.28 1.48
CA ILE A 119 18.45 4.45 0.69
C ILE A 119 18.31 5.89 0.16
N PHE A 120 18.75 6.90 0.91
CA PHE A 120 18.57 8.30 0.54
C PHE A 120 19.05 8.64 -0.87
N PRO A 121 20.33 8.40 -1.27
CA PRO A 121 20.80 8.72 -2.60
C PRO A 121 20.08 7.93 -3.70
N LEU A 122 19.73 6.68 -3.45
CA LEU A 122 19.05 5.84 -4.44
C LEU A 122 17.66 6.41 -4.81
N VAL A 123 16.94 6.95 -3.84
CA VAL A 123 15.61 7.54 -4.06
C VAL A 123 15.69 8.90 -4.77
N VAL A 124 16.74 9.68 -4.52
CA VAL A 124 16.94 10.99 -5.17
C VAL A 124 17.05 10.83 -6.69
N TYR A 125 17.70 9.77 -7.18
CA TYR A 125 17.84 9.51 -8.62
C TYR A 125 16.54 9.11 -9.34
N GLY A 126 15.48 8.77 -8.60
CA GLY A 126 14.13 8.60 -9.13
C GLY A 126 13.83 7.23 -9.78
N MET A 127 12.63 7.12 -10.36
CA MET A 127 12.02 5.85 -10.81
C MET A 127 12.82 5.08 -11.87
N LYS A 128 13.61 5.74 -12.72
CA LYS A 128 14.40 5.05 -13.76
C LYS A 128 15.48 4.17 -13.12
N VAL A 129 16.20 4.70 -12.13
CA VAL A 129 17.24 3.94 -11.41
C VAL A 129 16.60 2.84 -10.57
N LEU A 130 15.47 3.12 -9.90
CA LEU A 130 14.71 2.12 -9.17
C LEU A 130 14.31 0.94 -10.06
N SER A 131 13.75 1.22 -11.24
CA SER A 131 13.33 0.17 -12.19
C SER A 131 14.50 -0.71 -12.65
N GLN A 132 15.66 -0.11 -12.90
CA GLN A 132 16.86 -0.86 -13.27
C GLN A 132 17.36 -1.73 -12.12
N LEU A 133 17.44 -1.19 -10.91
CA LEU A 133 17.80 -1.94 -9.72
C LEU A 133 16.89 -3.16 -9.54
N GLN A 134 15.57 -2.96 -9.64
CA GLN A 134 14.58 -4.02 -9.52
C GLN A 134 14.81 -5.11 -10.58
N LEU A 135 15.00 -4.73 -11.84
CA LEU A 135 15.17 -5.66 -12.95
C LEU A 135 16.42 -6.55 -12.78
N TRP A 136 17.58 -5.94 -12.52
CA TRP A 136 18.86 -6.65 -12.46
C TRP A 136 19.01 -7.55 -11.23
N THR A 137 18.40 -7.17 -10.11
CA THR A 137 18.58 -7.89 -8.84
C THR A 137 17.52 -8.97 -8.60
N THR A 138 16.39 -8.95 -9.29
CA THR A 138 15.28 -9.91 -9.07
C THR A 138 15.67 -11.37 -9.30
N PRO A 139 16.42 -11.77 -10.36
CA PRO A 139 16.79 -13.17 -10.54
C PRO A 139 17.63 -13.73 -9.39
N LEU A 140 18.64 -12.98 -8.94
CA LEU A 140 19.47 -13.39 -7.82
C LEU A 140 18.65 -13.53 -6.54
N TRP A 141 17.80 -12.53 -6.28
CA TRP A 141 16.91 -12.55 -5.12
C TRP A 141 15.98 -13.77 -5.09
N LEU A 142 15.36 -14.10 -6.25
CA LEU A 142 14.48 -15.26 -6.36
C LEU A 142 15.22 -16.59 -6.06
N ILE A 143 16.43 -16.74 -6.59
CA ILE A 143 17.25 -17.94 -6.33
C ILE A 143 17.56 -18.05 -4.84
N LEU A 144 18.05 -16.97 -4.23
CA LEU A 144 18.41 -16.96 -2.81
C LEU A 144 17.19 -17.21 -1.92
N MET A 145 16.02 -16.74 -2.26
CA MET A 145 14.80 -16.94 -1.50
C MET A 145 14.25 -18.37 -1.66
N ALA A 146 14.20 -18.88 -2.89
CA ALA A 146 13.54 -20.15 -3.18
C ALA A 146 14.39 -21.38 -2.83
N ALA A 147 15.70 -21.29 -2.96
CA ALA A 147 16.60 -22.43 -2.76
C ALA A 147 16.53 -23.05 -1.36
N PRO A 148 16.54 -22.31 -0.24
CA PRO A 148 16.45 -22.90 1.09
C PRO A 148 15.12 -23.61 1.32
N PHE A 149 14.02 -23.01 0.89
CA PHE A 149 12.68 -23.61 1.01
C PHE A 149 12.58 -24.90 0.20
N GLY A 150 12.97 -24.84 -1.07
CA GLY A 150 12.96 -26.01 -1.95
C GLY A 150 13.82 -27.16 -1.41
N TYR A 151 15.01 -26.84 -0.87
CA TYR A 151 15.88 -27.82 -0.24
C TYR A 151 15.20 -28.51 0.96
N LEU A 152 14.57 -27.72 1.85
CA LEU A 152 13.89 -28.29 3.02
C LEU A 152 12.76 -29.25 2.63
N VAL A 153 11.89 -28.86 1.70
CA VAL A 153 10.77 -29.67 1.28
C VAL A 153 11.22 -31.02 0.70
N VAL A 154 12.34 -31.02 -0.07
CA VAL A 154 12.87 -32.23 -0.70
C VAL A 154 13.68 -33.08 0.28
N SER A 155 14.54 -32.47 1.09
CA SER A 155 15.50 -33.21 1.94
C SER A 155 14.97 -33.56 3.33
N HIS A 156 13.93 -32.85 3.80
CA HIS A 156 13.31 -33.06 5.11
C HIS A 156 11.78 -33.13 4.99
N PRO A 157 11.20 -34.17 4.36
CA PRO A 157 9.77 -34.27 4.11
C PRO A 157 8.94 -34.30 5.41
N ASP A 158 9.49 -34.77 6.52
CA ASP A 158 8.84 -34.74 7.84
C ASP A 158 8.53 -33.33 8.34
N SER A 159 9.22 -32.31 7.81
CA SER A 159 8.98 -30.91 8.14
C SER A 159 7.55 -30.45 7.78
N LEU A 160 6.93 -31.06 6.76
CA LEU A 160 5.53 -30.78 6.41
C LEU A 160 4.57 -31.30 7.50
N GLY A 161 4.86 -32.46 8.07
CA GLY A 161 4.09 -33.00 9.21
C GLY A 161 4.18 -32.09 10.43
N GLN A 162 5.40 -31.62 10.77
CA GLN A 162 5.63 -30.66 11.86
C GLN A 162 4.88 -29.35 11.62
N PHE A 163 4.91 -28.85 10.39
CA PHE A 163 4.21 -27.62 9.99
C PHE A 163 2.71 -27.71 10.20
N PHE A 164 2.05 -28.74 9.68
CA PHE A 164 0.59 -28.86 9.79
C PHE A 164 0.10 -29.22 11.20
N SER A 165 0.94 -29.83 12.04
CA SER A 165 0.60 -30.17 13.41
C SER A 165 0.87 -29.07 14.44
N TYR A 166 1.52 -27.96 14.03
CA TYR A 166 1.90 -26.91 14.97
C TYR A 166 0.66 -26.14 15.50
N ALA A 167 0.43 -26.23 16.81
CA ALA A 167 -0.76 -25.71 17.49
C ALA A 167 -0.68 -24.25 17.97
N GLY A 168 0.48 -23.59 17.83
CA GLY A 168 0.72 -22.24 18.36
C GLY A 168 1.21 -22.24 19.81
N LYS A 169 1.55 -21.05 20.33
CA LYS A 169 2.06 -20.86 21.70
C LYS A 169 1.07 -21.39 22.76
N ASP A 170 -0.22 -21.24 22.53
CA ASP A 170 -1.27 -21.66 23.47
C ASP A 170 -1.50 -23.17 23.50
N GLY A 171 -0.90 -23.92 22.55
CA GLY A 171 -0.98 -25.38 22.46
C GLY A 171 -2.39 -25.98 22.29
N ARG A 172 -3.41 -25.13 22.11
CA ARG A 172 -4.81 -25.60 22.11
C ARG A 172 -5.21 -26.35 20.84
N GLY A 173 -4.47 -26.11 19.74
CA GLY A 173 -4.79 -26.70 18.44
C GLY A 173 -6.21 -26.38 17.94
N GLY A 174 -6.47 -26.63 16.67
CA GLY A 174 -7.79 -26.42 16.07
C GLY A 174 -8.08 -25.00 15.61
N LEU A 175 -9.16 -24.86 14.84
CA LEU A 175 -9.59 -23.58 14.28
C LEU A 175 -10.40 -22.78 15.31
N SER A 176 -10.01 -21.52 15.47
CA SER A 176 -10.72 -20.53 16.28
C SER A 176 -11.00 -19.30 15.44
N PHE A 177 -12.26 -18.92 15.28
CA PHE A 177 -12.64 -17.76 14.46
C PHE A 177 -11.97 -16.48 14.94
N GLY A 178 -11.87 -16.26 16.26
CA GLY A 178 -11.15 -15.11 16.82
C GLY A 178 -9.66 -15.13 16.47
N SER A 179 -8.97 -16.28 16.59
CA SER A 179 -7.56 -16.42 16.23
C SER A 179 -7.31 -16.20 14.73
N VAL A 180 -8.22 -16.69 13.89
CA VAL A 180 -8.17 -16.45 12.43
C VAL A 180 -8.30 -14.95 12.11
N LEU A 181 -9.22 -14.24 12.77
CA LEU A 181 -9.40 -12.80 12.55
C LEU A 181 -8.21 -11.98 13.06
N LEU A 182 -7.62 -12.37 14.20
CA LEU A 182 -6.40 -11.72 14.70
C LEU A 182 -5.23 -11.92 13.74
N ALA A 183 -5.03 -13.15 13.25
CA ALA A 183 -4.00 -13.45 12.25
C ALA A 183 -4.24 -12.65 10.95
N ALA A 184 -5.48 -12.63 10.45
CA ALA A 184 -5.86 -11.84 9.29
C ALA A 184 -5.63 -10.34 9.52
N GLY A 185 -5.94 -9.81 10.70
CA GLY A 185 -5.73 -8.41 11.06
C GLY A 185 -4.28 -7.99 10.98
N VAL A 186 -3.36 -8.81 11.49
CA VAL A 186 -1.91 -8.52 11.38
C VAL A 186 -1.45 -8.57 9.92
N CYS A 187 -1.86 -9.57 9.15
CA CYS A 187 -1.53 -9.67 7.72
C CYS A 187 -2.12 -8.49 6.92
N LEU A 188 -3.34 -8.03 7.25
CA LEU A 188 -4.01 -6.90 6.60
C LEU A 188 -3.35 -5.54 6.88
N SER A 189 -2.33 -5.46 7.76
CA SER A 189 -1.49 -4.27 7.84
C SER A 189 -0.81 -3.91 6.52
N LEU A 190 -0.63 -4.89 5.65
CA LEU A 190 -0.08 -4.72 4.30
C LEU A 190 -1.11 -4.24 3.25
N ILE A 191 -2.39 -4.04 3.60
CA ILE A 191 -3.42 -3.66 2.60
C ILE A 191 -3.05 -2.37 1.86
N ALA A 192 -2.38 -1.43 2.52
CA ALA A 192 -1.95 -0.17 1.92
C ALA A 192 -0.79 -0.33 0.90
N GLN A 193 -0.14 -1.51 0.82
CA GLN A 193 0.85 -1.83 -0.21
C GLN A 193 0.30 -1.67 -1.62
N ILE A 194 -1.01 -1.77 -1.82
CA ILE A 194 -1.64 -1.51 -3.11
C ILE A 194 -1.31 -0.11 -3.64
N ALA A 195 -1.10 0.88 -2.77
CA ALA A 195 -0.74 2.24 -3.17
C ALA A 195 0.64 2.29 -3.85
N GLU A 196 1.61 1.53 -3.36
CA GLU A 196 2.92 1.42 -4.01
C GLU A 196 2.82 0.73 -5.38
N GLN A 197 1.97 -0.29 -5.51
CA GLN A 197 1.72 -0.93 -6.80
C GLN A 197 1.08 0.05 -7.80
N ILE A 198 0.19 0.92 -7.33
CA ILE A 198 -0.44 1.98 -8.13
C ILE A 198 0.60 2.99 -8.61
N ASP A 199 1.61 3.33 -7.80
CA ASP A 199 2.70 4.22 -8.20
C ASP A 199 3.48 3.71 -9.41
N TYR A 200 3.53 2.39 -9.63
CA TYR A 200 4.05 1.80 -10.87
C TYR A 200 3.00 1.70 -11.97
N LEU A 201 1.77 1.28 -11.65
CA LEU A 201 0.72 1.03 -12.62
C LEU A 201 0.26 2.29 -13.35
N ARG A 202 0.36 3.48 -12.74
CA ARG A 202 0.06 4.76 -13.41
C ARG A 202 0.95 5.06 -14.62
N PHE A 203 2.05 4.31 -14.82
CA PHE A 203 2.91 4.40 -16.00
C PHE A 203 2.62 3.31 -17.04
N MET A 204 1.50 2.62 -16.93
CA MET A 204 1.08 1.65 -17.95
C MET A 204 0.79 2.36 -19.27
N PRO A 205 1.13 1.73 -20.42
CA PRO A 205 0.76 2.27 -21.72
C PRO A 205 -0.76 2.27 -21.88
N PRO A 206 -1.30 3.13 -22.75
CA PRO A 206 -2.71 3.13 -23.09
C PRO A 206 -3.18 1.74 -23.53
N ARG A 207 -4.40 1.37 -23.11
CA ARG A 207 -5.00 0.11 -23.53
C ARG A 207 -5.53 0.24 -24.96
N THR A 208 -5.07 -0.65 -25.85
CA THR A 208 -5.55 -0.80 -27.22
C THR A 208 -6.12 -2.20 -27.44
N PRO A 209 -6.90 -2.44 -28.51
CA PRO A 209 -7.37 -3.79 -28.84
C PRO A 209 -6.22 -4.81 -28.99
N GLU A 210 -5.08 -4.40 -29.56
CA GLU A 210 -3.92 -5.26 -29.83
C GLU A 210 -3.18 -5.64 -28.54
N ASN A 211 -3.17 -4.77 -27.53
CA ASN A 211 -2.43 -5.00 -26.29
C ASN A 211 -3.32 -5.43 -25.11
N ALA A 212 -4.63 -5.52 -25.29
CA ALA A 212 -5.61 -5.67 -24.23
C ALA A 212 -5.30 -6.84 -23.27
N ASN A 213 -4.95 -8.02 -23.79
CA ASN A 213 -4.64 -9.19 -22.97
C ASN A 213 -3.37 -8.97 -22.12
N ARG A 214 -2.29 -8.43 -22.72
CA ARG A 214 -1.06 -8.11 -21.97
C ARG A 214 -1.31 -7.01 -20.94
N TRP A 215 -2.12 -6.01 -21.30
CA TRP A 215 -2.48 -4.92 -20.41
C TRP A 215 -3.20 -5.44 -19.16
N TRP A 216 -4.23 -6.29 -19.34
CA TRP A 216 -4.94 -6.91 -18.23
C TRP A 216 -4.05 -7.83 -17.40
N THR A 217 -3.21 -8.66 -18.05
CA THR A 217 -2.28 -9.54 -17.34
C THR A 217 -1.38 -8.75 -16.39
N TRP A 218 -0.77 -7.66 -16.87
CA TRP A 218 0.11 -6.86 -16.02
C TRP A 218 -0.64 -6.03 -14.99
N THR A 219 -1.83 -5.51 -15.31
CA THR A 219 -2.67 -4.80 -14.35
C THR A 219 -3.07 -5.72 -13.18
N LEU A 220 -3.41 -6.98 -13.48
CA LEU A 220 -3.77 -7.96 -12.45
C LEU A 220 -2.56 -8.44 -11.64
N LEU A 221 -1.48 -8.83 -12.31
CA LEU A 221 -0.29 -9.38 -11.63
C LEU A 221 0.47 -8.32 -10.83
N ALA A 222 0.71 -7.16 -11.40
CA ALA A 222 1.46 -6.07 -10.76
C ALA A 222 0.59 -5.22 -9.82
N GLY A 223 -0.72 -5.19 -10.05
CA GLY A 223 -1.71 -4.59 -9.16
C GLY A 223 -2.04 -5.53 -7.99
N PRO A 224 -3.28 -6.01 -7.88
CA PRO A 224 -3.71 -6.81 -6.72
C PRO A 224 -3.01 -8.18 -6.63
N GLY A 225 -2.49 -8.70 -7.73
CA GLY A 225 -1.84 -10.03 -7.78
C GLY A 225 -0.55 -10.14 -6.97
N TRP A 226 0.06 -9.03 -6.57
CA TRP A 226 1.21 -9.05 -5.67
C TRP A 226 0.92 -9.80 -4.38
N VAL A 227 -0.32 -9.77 -3.91
CA VAL A 227 -0.73 -10.42 -2.66
C VAL A 227 -0.53 -11.94 -2.68
N ALA A 228 -0.60 -12.58 -3.86
CA ALA A 228 -0.31 -14.00 -3.97
C ALA A 228 1.14 -14.33 -3.60
N PHE A 229 2.09 -13.47 -4.04
CA PHE A 229 3.49 -13.58 -3.63
C PHE A 229 3.67 -13.26 -2.15
N GLY A 230 3.00 -12.21 -1.63
CA GLY A 230 3.01 -11.87 -0.22
C GLY A 230 2.53 -13.01 0.66
N ALA A 231 1.36 -13.55 0.36
CA ALA A 231 0.78 -14.70 1.08
C ALA A 231 1.70 -15.94 1.03
N THR A 232 2.30 -16.22 -0.14
CA THR A 232 3.26 -17.33 -0.27
C THR A 232 4.47 -17.12 0.63
N LYS A 233 5.05 -15.90 0.68
CA LYS A 233 6.17 -15.59 1.57
C LYS A 233 5.78 -15.70 3.04
N GLN A 234 4.55 -15.29 3.41
CA GLN A 234 4.04 -15.46 4.78
C GLN A 234 3.94 -16.94 5.15
N ILE A 235 3.42 -17.78 4.25
CA ILE A 235 3.34 -19.24 4.46
C ILE A 235 4.75 -19.85 4.60
N ILE A 236 5.69 -19.45 3.72
CA ILE A 236 7.08 -19.93 3.81
C ILE A 236 7.73 -19.47 5.12
N GLY A 237 7.56 -18.21 5.52
CA GLY A 237 8.08 -17.68 6.77
C GLY A 237 7.58 -18.43 8.00
N LEU A 238 6.30 -18.76 8.01
CA LEU A 238 5.71 -19.63 9.03
C LEU A 238 6.32 -21.03 9.00
N PHE A 239 6.44 -21.64 7.81
CA PHE A 239 7.05 -22.95 7.64
C PHE A 239 8.49 -23.01 8.18
N LEU A 240 9.32 -22.01 7.79
CA LEU A 240 10.70 -21.91 8.27
C LEU A 240 10.76 -21.72 9.79
N ALA A 241 9.88 -20.90 10.36
CA ALA A 241 9.84 -20.69 11.82
C ALA A 241 9.48 -21.97 12.58
N VAL A 242 8.46 -22.70 12.13
CA VAL A 242 8.08 -23.98 12.75
C VAL A 242 9.21 -25.01 12.64
N TYR A 243 9.86 -25.10 11.48
CA TYR A 243 11.02 -25.97 11.28
C TYR A 243 12.17 -25.64 12.25
N LEU A 244 12.52 -24.35 12.38
CA LEU A 244 13.56 -23.91 13.30
C LEU A 244 13.24 -24.30 14.75
N MET A 245 12.03 -24.00 15.20
CA MET A 245 11.61 -24.31 16.59
C MET A 245 11.60 -25.81 16.89
N ALA A 246 11.24 -26.63 15.91
CA ALA A 246 11.19 -28.08 16.08
C ALA A 246 12.57 -28.74 16.04
N ASN A 247 13.51 -28.23 15.24
CA ASN A 247 14.74 -28.94 14.92
C ASN A 247 16.02 -28.25 15.46
N ILE A 248 15.96 -26.96 15.89
CA ILE A 248 17.12 -26.20 16.36
C ILE A 248 16.89 -25.72 17.79
N PRO A 249 17.57 -26.30 18.81
CA PRO A 249 17.42 -25.90 20.21
C PRO A 249 17.68 -24.38 20.39
N GLY A 250 16.85 -23.71 21.19
CA GLY A 250 17.02 -22.30 21.52
C GLY A 250 16.61 -21.31 20.41
N SER A 251 16.04 -21.78 19.29
CA SER A 251 15.66 -20.93 18.15
C SER A 251 14.36 -20.15 18.36
N SER A 252 13.59 -20.41 19.41
CA SER A 252 12.26 -19.80 19.64
C SER A 252 12.26 -18.26 19.65
N THR A 253 13.36 -17.64 20.08
CA THR A 253 13.52 -16.17 20.14
C THR A 253 13.93 -15.53 18.82
N ILE A 254 14.41 -16.33 17.88
CA ILE A 254 14.91 -15.87 16.56
C ILE A 254 14.10 -16.43 15.39
N ALA A 255 13.15 -17.32 15.66
CA ALA A 255 12.38 -18.01 14.63
C ALA A 255 11.53 -17.08 13.74
N ASN A 256 11.16 -15.89 14.24
CA ASN A 256 10.44 -14.87 13.48
C ASN A 256 11.37 -13.85 12.76
N GLN A 257 12.69 -14.03 12.84
CA GLN A 257 13.67 -13.13 12.21
C GLN A 257 14.15 -13.72 10.87
N PRO A 258 13.84 -13.12 9.73
CA PRO A 258 14.15 -13.68 8.41
C PRO A 258 15.64 -14.00 8.21
N VAL A 259 16.55 -13.15 8.68
CA VAL A 259 17.98 -13.41 8.54
C VAL A 259 18.41 -14.71 9.22
N HIS A 260 17.86 -15.00 10.40
CA HIS A 260 18.12 -16.24 11.11
C HIS A 260 17.44 -17.43 10.45
N GLN A 261 16.21 -17.27 9.96
CA GLN A 261 15.52 -18.31 9.21
C GLN A 261 16.39 -18.77 8.02
N PHE A 262 16.77 -17.86 7.14
CA PHE A 262 17.56 -18.20 5.96
C PHE A 262 18.95 -18.72 6.31
N MET A 263 19.66 -18.09 7.26
CA MET A 263 21.00 -18.51 7.67
C MET A 263 21.01 -19.94 8.21
N GLN A 264 20.04 -20.30 9.07
CA GLN A 264 20.00 -21.64 9.66
C GLN A 264 19.67 -22.70 8.62
N ILE A 265 18.78 -22.40 7.68
CA ILE A 265 18.47 -23.35 6.61
C ILE A 265 19.67 -23.50 5.64
N TYR A 266 20.31 -22.42 5.25
CA TYR A 266 21.53 -22.52 4.43
C TYR A 266 22.61 -23.40 5.09
N ARG A 267 22.77 -23.33 6.42
CA ARG A 267 23.73 -24.17 7.18
C ARG A 267 23.47 -25.67 7.02
N THR A 268 22.29 -26.09 6.62
CA THR A 268 21.98 -27.51 6.42
C THR A 268 22.59 -28.09 5.14
N PHE A 269 22.99 -27.24 4.17
CA PHE A 269 23.53 -27.71 2.89
C PHE A 269 24.77 -26.95 2.37
N VAL A 270 25.21 -25.87 3.05
CA VAL A 270 26.46 -25.18 2.74
C VAL A 270 27.28 -24.90 4.02
N PRO A 271 28.61 -24.69 3.92
CA PRO A 271 29.42 -24.33 5.07
C PRO A 271 28.94 -23.08 5.78
N GLY A 272 29.13 -23.00 7.11
CA GLY A 272 28.55 -21.91 7.94
C GLY A 272 28.93 -20.50 7.51
N TRP A 273 30.16 -20.25 7.04
CA TRP A 273 30.59 -18.96 6.54
C TRP A 273 29.83 -18.56 5.27
N LEU A 274 29.58 -19.53 4.36
CA LEU A 274 28.84 -19.31 3.13
C LEU A 274 27.34 -19.10 3.44
N ALA A 275 26.77 -19.86 4.37
CA ALA A 275 25.40 -19.70 4.84
C ALA A 275 25.15 -18.29 5.37
N LEU A 276 26.05 -17.77 6.19
CA LEU A 276 25.97 -16.39 6.69
C LEU A 276 26.05 -15.38 5.57
N THR A 277 27.01 -15.54 4.66
CA THR A 277 27.20 -14.64 3.51
C THR A 277 25.95 -14.58 2.63
N LEU A 278 25.40 -15.74 2.26
CA LEU A 278 24.19 -15.82 1.42
C LEU A 278 22.97 -15.20 2.12
N ALA A 279 22.79 -15.44 3.42
CA ALA A 279 21.70 -14.86 4.19
C ALA A 279 21.81 -13.33 4.27
N VAL A 280 23.01 -12.80 4.51
CA VAL A 280 23.25 -11.35 4.57
C VAL A 280 23.03 -10.70 3.20
N ILE A 281 23.53 -11.30 2.12
CA ILE A 281 23.30 -10.82 0.74
C ILE A 281 21.81 -10.80 0.44
N LEU A 282 21.07 -11.88 0.73
CA LEU A 282 19.63 -11.95 0.53
C LEU A 282 18.91 -10.81 1.28
N VAL A 283 19.21 -10.64 2.56
CA VAL A 283 18.59 -9.64 3.41
C VAL A 283 18.90 -8.23 2.92
N VAL A 284 20.17 -7.88 2.74
CA VAL A 284 20.55 -6.52 2.30
C VAL A 284 19.94 -6.20 0.94
N LEU A 285 20.01 -7.14 -0.01
CA LEU A 285 19.43 -6.96 -1.34
C LEU A 285 17.91 -6.76 -1.28
N SER A 286 17.21 -7.62 -0.53
CA SER A 286 15.76 -7.52 -0.35
C SER A 286 15.35 -6.17 0.24
N GLN A 287 16.05 -5.74 1.29
CA GLN A 287 15.67 -4.56 2.03
C GLN A 287 16.00 -3.25 1.30
N ILE A 288 17.06 -3.23 0.50
CA ILE A 288 17.30 -2.11 -0.41
C ILE A 288 16.17 -2.02 -1.44
N LYS A 289 15.75 -3.14 -2.04
CA LYS A 289 14.71 -3.16 -3.07
C LYS A 289 13.38 -2.57 -2.58
N ILE A 290 12.93 -2.91 -1.39
CA ILE A 290 11.66 -2.41 -0.87
C ILE A 290 11.79 -1.00 -0.28
N ASN A 291 12.85 -0.72 0.46
CA ASN A 291 12.97 0.56 1.15
C ASN A 291 13.17 1.75 0.21
N VAL A 292 13.73 1.53 -0.99
CA VAL A 292 13.71 2.59 -2.02
C VAL A 292 12.28 2.92 -2.47
N THR A 293 11.38 1.93 -2.51
CA THR A 293 9.96 2.13 -2.86
C THR A 293 9.21 2.81 -1.71
N ASN A 294 9.33 2.30 -0.48
CA ASN A 294 8.74 2.91 0.72
C ASN A 294 9.13 4.40 0.84
N ALA A 295 10.41 4.70 0.73
CA ALA A 295 10.90 6.08 0.84
C ALA A 295 10.43 6.97 -0.31
N TYR A 296 10.38 6.44 -1.55
CA TYR A 296 9.88 7.18 -2.71
C TYR A 296 8.40 7.52 -2.55
N SER A 297 7.55 6.53 -2.33
CA SER A 297 6.10 6.69 -2.21
C SER A 297 5.72 7.53 -0.98
N GLY A 298 6.40 7.33 0.15
CA GLY A 298 6.22 8.15 1.34
C GLY A 298 6.54 9.63 1.12
N SER A 299 7.64 9.92 0.41
CA SER A 299 7.99 11.29 0.06
C SER A 299 6.95 11.99 -0.82
N LEU A 300 6.29 11.26 -1.72
CA LEU A 300 5.19 11.78 -2.54
C LEU A 300 3.94 12.05 -1.69
N ALA A 301 3.56 11.12 -0.83
CA ALA A 301 2.38 11.25 0.03
C ALA A 301 2.50 12.46 0.97
N TRP A 302 3.67 12.66 1.60
CA TRP A 302 3.96 13.83 2.41
C TRP A 302 3.93 15.11 1.60
N THR A 303 4.55 15.13 0.41
CA THR A 303 4.56 16.30 -0.48
C THR A 303 3.14 16.70 -0.84
N ASN A 304 2.31 15.75 -1.26
CA ASN A 304 0.91 15.99 -1.63
C ASN A 304 0.09 16.56 -0.45
N SER A 305 0.26 15.98 0.74
CA SER A 305 -0.44 16.42 1.95
C SER A 305 -0.06 17.84 2.34
N PHE A 306 1.24 18.09 2.46
CA PHE A 306 1.77 19.38 2.91
C PHE A 306 1.42 20.51 1.94
N THR A 307 1.64 20.28 0.62
CA THR A 307 1.36 21.30 -0.41
C THR A 307 -0.11 21.72 -0.41
N ARG A 308 -1.03 20.78 -0.25
CA ARG A 308 -2.46 21.09 -0.19
C ARG A 308 -2.87 21.86 1.04
N LEU A 309 -2.30 21.53 2.21
CA LEU A 309 -2.63 22.18 3.47
C LEU A 309 -1.99 23.58 3.59
N THR A 310 -0.72 23.70 3.23
CA THR A 310 0.07 24.91 3.49
C THR A 310 0.20 25.83 2.29
N LYS A 311 -0.11 25.37 1.08
CA LYS A 311 0.10 26.06 -0.19
C LYS A 311 1.60 26.36 -0.48
N HIS A 312 2.51 25.61 0.16
CA HIS A 312 3.95 25.67 -0.07
C HIS A 312 4.46 24.34 -0.62
N TYR A 313 5.43 24.42 -1.53
CA TYR A 313 6.04 23.25 -2.15
C TYR A 313 7.56 23.25 -1.90
N PRO A 314 8.02 22.71 -0.75
CA PRO A 314 9.46 22.69 -0.42
C PRO A 314 10.25 21.65 -1.23
N GLY A 315 9.56 20.82 -2.00
CA GLY A 315 10.16 19.76 -2.81
C GLY A 315 10.16 18.40 -2.16
N ARG A 316 10.15 17.36 -3.00
CA ARG A 316 10.05 15.95 -2.58
C ARG A 316 11.21 15.50 -1.69
N VAL A 317 12.43 16.00 -1.94
CA VAL A 317 13.65 15.59 -1.21
C VAL A 317 13.57 15.96 0.28
N VAL A 318 12.93 17.09 0.62
CA VAL A 318 12.71 17.48 2.02
C VAL A 318 11.84 16.43 2.73
N PHE A 319 10.77 16.01 2.10
CA PHE A 319 9.86 15.00 2.68
C PHE A 319 10.43 13.59 2.65
N LEU A 320 11.35 13.30 1.73
CA LEU A 320 12.17 12.09 1.81
C LEU A 320 12.97 12.08 3.12
N GLY A 321 13.65 13.18 3.44
CA GLY A 321 14.37 13.31 4.71
C GLY A 321 13.47 13.15 5.93
N VAL A 322 12.29 13.78 5.93
CA VAL A 322 11.30 13.66 7.02
C VAL A 322 10.85 12.20 7.20
N ASN A 323 10.50 11.52 6.12
CA ASN A 323 10.03 10.12 6.16
C ASN A 323 11.13 9.20 6.74
N LEU A 324 12.36 9.35 6.28
CA LEU A 324 13.51 8.58 6.75
C LEU A 324 13.87 8.87 8.22
N ALA A 325 13.77 10.13 8.65
CA ALA A 325 14.01 10.51 10.03
C ALA A 325 12.99 9.87 10.99
N ILE A 326 11.70 9.88 10.64
CA ILE A 326 10.65 9.23 11.42
C ILE A 326 10.91 7.73 11.49
N ALA A 327 11.24 7.08 10.38
CA ALA A 327 11.54 5.66 10.34
C ALA A 327 12.77 5.30 11.20
N LEU A 328 13.83 6.12 11.16
CA LEU A 328 15.01 5.92 12.00
C LEU A 328 14.67 6.03 13.50
N ILE A 329 13.86 7.01 13.89
CA ILE A 329 13.39 7.16 15.28
C ILE A 329 12.61 5.89 15.72
N LEU A 330 11.74 5.35 14.87
CA LEU A 330 11.01 4.13 15.18
C LEU A 330 11.94 2.91 15.35
N MET A 331 12.98 2.79 14.53
CA MET A 331 13.97 1.74 14.65
C MET A 331 14.74 1.83 15.96
N GLU A 332 15.21 3.03 16.32
CA GLU A 332 15.94 3.28 17.57
C GLU A 332 15.05 3.10 18.82
N ALA A 333 13.73 3.30 18.67
CA ALA A 333 12.75 3.04 19.73
C ALA A 333 12.38 1.54 19.88
N ASN A 334 13.10 0.61 19.21
CA ASN A 334 12.85 -0.83 19.25
C ASN A 334 11.41 -1.21 18.87
N MET A 335 10.88 -0.67 17.75
CA MET A 335 9.51 -0.93 17.32
C MET A 335 9.16 -2.43 17.15
N PHE A 336 10.16 -3.30 17.00
CA PHE A 336 9.95 -4.75 16.93
C PHE A 336 9.29 -5.34 18.19
N ASP A 337 9.51 -4.74 19.35
CA ASP A 337 8.91 -5.19 20.62
C ASP A 337 7.39 -4.94 20.65
N PHE A 338 6.92 -3.95 19.86
CA PHE A 338 5.52 -3.55 19.77
C PHE A 338 4.90 -3.86 18.40
N LEU A 339 5.57 -4.68 17.58
CA LEU A 339 5.23 -4.89 16.17
C LEU A 339 3.75 -5.26 15.97
N ASN A 340 3.22 -6.24 16.70
CA ASN A 340 1.84 -6.67 16.57
C ASN A 340 0.83 -5.57 16.89
N THR A 341 1.11 -4.77 17.92
CA THR A 341 0.23 -3.66 18.30
C THR A 341 0.25 -2.56 17.25
N ILE A 342 1.44 -2.19 16.75
CA ILE A 342 1.60 -1.18 15.71
C ILE A 342 0.92 -1.61 14.41
N LEU A 343 1.21 -2.83 13.95
CA LEU A 343 0.64 -3.36 12.71
C LEU A 343 -0.87 -3.58 12.83
N GLY A 344 -1.35 -4.14 13.95
CA GLY A 344 -2.77 -4.37 14.19
C GLY A 344 -3.57 -3.06 14.29
N CYS A 345 -3.04 -2.04 14.96
CA CYS A 345 -3.67 -0.71 15.02
C CYS A 345 -3.68 -0.05 13.64
N TYR A 346 -2.54 -0.05 12.94
CA TYR A 346 -2.43 0.53 11.61
C TYR A 346 -3.35 -0.16 10.59
N ALA A 347 -3.48 -1.49 10.66
CA ALA A 347 -4.35 -2.27 9.77
C ALA A 347 -5.79 -1.74 9.74
N ASN A 348 -6.34 -1.32 10.88
CA ASN A 348 -7.69 -0.76 10.96
C ASN A 348 -7.83 0.54 10.13
N CYS A 349 -6.82 1.40 10.13
CA CYS A 349 -6.80 2.61 9.30
C CYS A 349 -6.66 2.27 7.80
N GLY A 350 -5.75 1.37 7.47
CA GLY A 350 -5.51 0.93 6.10
C GLY A 350 -6.74 0.24 5.48
N MET A 351 -7.38 -0.67 6.22
CA MET A 351 -8.63 -1.32 5.79
C MET A 351 -9.76 -0.31 5.60
N ALA A 352 -9.95 0.59 6.58
CA ALA A 352 -10.99 1.61 6.50
C ALA A 352 -10.84 2.49 5.25
N TRP A 353 -9.61 2.82 4.87
CA TRP A 353 -9.33 3.61 3.68
C TRP A 353 -9.53 2.81 2.39
N VAL A 354 -8.76 1.73 2.19
CA VAL A 354 -8.73 1.00 0.91
C VAL A 354 -10.08 0.37 0.59
N VAL A 355 -10.75 -0.21 1.60
CA VAL A 355 -12.08 -0.81 1.41
C VAL A 355 -13.13 0.25 1.09
N ALA A 356 -13.10 1.43 1.73
CA ALA A 356 -14.04 2.51 1.41
C ALA A 356 -13.88 3.02 -0.03
N VAL A 357 -12.64 3.18 -0.52
CA VAL A 357 -12.38 3.57 -1.92
C VAL A 357 -12.87 2.48 -2.88
N ALA A 358 -12.55 1.21 -2.61
CA ALA A 358 -12.99 0.09 -3.43
C ALA A 358 -14.52 -0.04 -3.46
N SER A 359 -15.17 0.15 -2.30
CA SER A 359 -16.63 0.17 -2.17
C SER A 359 -17.26 1.31 -2.98
N ASP A 360 -16.70 2.50 -2.89
CA ASP A 360 -17.19 3.66 -3.65
C ASP A 360 -17.10 3.40 -5.15
N ILE A 361 -15.97 2.88 -5.64
CA ILE A 361 -15.83 2.56 -7.06
C ILE A 361 -16.83 1.46 -7.45
N GLY A 362 -16.86 0.34 -6.74
CA GLY A 362 -17.69 -0.80 -7.09
C GLY A 362 -19.19 -0.50 -7.00
N PHE A 363 -19.63 0.02 -5.87
CA PHE A 363 -21.06 0.25 -5.63
C PHE A 363 -21.53 1.60 -6.18
N ASN A 364 -20.91 2.71 -5.76
CA ASN A 364 -21.47 4.03 -6.05
C ASN A 364 -21.28 4.45 -7.50
N LYS A 365 -20.14 4.11 -8.14
CA LYS A 365 -19.88 4.46 -9.55
C LYS A 365 -20.50 3.47 -10.53
N TYR A 366 -20.31 2.15 -10.29
CA TYR A 366 -20.71 1.14 -11.28
C TYR A 366 -22.10 0.53 -11.03
N LEU A 367 -22.46 0.25 -9.78
CA LEU A 367 -23.74 -0.41 -9.48
C LEU A 367 -24.89 0.60 -9.33
N LEU A 368 -24.68 1.64 -8.54
CA LEU A 368 -25.73 2.62 -8.20
C LEU A 368 -25.75 3.85 -9.13
N GLY A 369 -24.68 4.10 -9.90
CA GLY A 369 -24.59 5.26 -10.80
C GLY A 369 -24.70 6.63 -10.09
N LEU A 370 -24.31 6.70 -8.80
CA LEU A 370 -24.42 7.92 -7.99
C LEU A 370 -23.20 8.85 -8.13
N SER A 371 -22.17 8.39 -8.82
CA SER A 371 -20.92 9.13 -9.06
C SER A 371 -20.43 8.87 -10.48
N PRO A 372 -19.73 9.82 -11.12
CA PRO A 372 -19.13 9.61 -12.44
C PRO A 372 -18.20 8.39 -12.46
N LYS A 373 -18.28 7.57 -13.50
CA LYS A 373 -17.38 6.41 -13.68
C LYS A 373 -15.95 6.86 -13.92
N THR A 374 -15.73 7.93 -14.67
CA THR A 374 -14.42 8.55 -14.87
C THR A 374 -13.98 9.27 -13.60
N PRO A 375 -12.72 9.12 -13.16
CA PRO A 375 -12.24 9.80 -11.97
C PRO A 375 -12.17 11.31 -12.21
N GLU A 376 -12.76 12.09 -11.31
CA GLU A 376 -12.57 13.53 -11.24
C GLU A 376 -11.69 13.85 -10.04
N PHE A 377 -10.59 14.57 -10.22
CA PHE A 377 -9.65 14.90 -9.17
C PHE A 377 -9.28 16.38 -9.09
N ARG A 378 -9.75 17.20 -10.05
CA ARG A 378 -9.43 18.62 -10.13
C ARG A 378 -10.14 19.40 -9.01
N ARG A 379 -9.40 20.28 -8.34
CA ARG A 379 -9.88 21.07 -7.20
C ARG A 379 -11.18 21.83 -7.50
N GLY A 380 -11.26 22.47 -8.67
CA GLY A 380 -12.42 23.29 -9.03
C GLY A 380 -13.72 22.49 -9.23
N MET A 381 -13.61 21.18 -9.47
CA MET A 381 -14.76 20.30 -9.72
C MET A 381 -15.22 19.57 -8.45
N LEU A 382 -14.38 19.49 -7.40
CA LEU A 382 -14.65 18.73 -6.19
C LEU A 382 -15.06 19.63 -5.01
N TYR A 383 -15.87 19.08 -4.12
CA TYR A 383 -16.04 19.65 -2.79
C TYR A 383 -14.75 19.53 -1.97
N ALA A 384 -14.57 20.44 -1.02
CA ALA A 384 -13.43 20.40 -0.10
C ALA A 384 -13.38 19.06 0.66
N ILE A 385 -14.50 18.64 1.20
CA ILE A 385 -14.70 17.35 1.89
C ILE A 385 -15.97 16.73 1.32
N ASN A 386 -15.90 15.45 0.96
CA ASN A 386 -17.07 14.67 0.62
C ASN A 386 -17.36 13.70 1.79
N PRO A 387 -18.53 13.79 2.42
CA PRO A 387 -18.87 12.97 3.58
C PRO A 387 -18.99 11.48 3.26
N VAL A 388 -19.16 11.10 2.00
CA VAL A 388 -19.34 9.69 1.61
C VAL A 388 -18.09 8.87 1.97
N GLY A 389 -16.95 9.15 1.38
CA GLY A 389 -15.71 8.43 1.66
C GLY A 389 -15.05 8.87 2.96
N PHE A 390 -14.96 10.19 3.18
CA PHE A 390 -14.33 10.73 4.39
C PHE A 390 -15.08 10.33 5.67
N GLY A 391 -16.40 10.44 5.69
CA GLY A 391 -17.22 10.01 6.82
C GLY A 391 -17.17 8.51 7.05
N SER A 392 -17.19 7.72 5.96
CA SER A 392 -17.03 6.26 6.04
C SER A 392 -15.69 5.86 6.63
N LEU A 393 -14.59 6.51 6.21
CA LEU A 393 -13.26 6.29 6.77
C LEU A 393 -13.22 6.58 8.26
N LEU A 394 -13.69 7.76 8.69
CA LEU A 394 -13.65 8.15 10.09
C LEU A 394 -14.46 7.20 10.97
N LEU A 395 -15.65 6.80 10.50
CA LEU A 395 -16.50 5.86 11.23
C LEU A 395 -15.87 4.47 11.31
N ALA A 396 -15.35 3.94 10.17
CA ALA A 396 -14.75 2.62 10.11
C ALA A 396 -13.46 2.55 10.94
N ALA A 397 -12.55 3.51 10.77
CA ALA A 397 -11.30 3.57 11.52
C ALA A 397 -11.56 3.81 13.01
N GLY A 398 -12.41 4.78 13.36
CA GLY A 398 -12.71 5.10 14.75
C GLY A 398 -13.33 3.92 15.49
N LEU A 399 -14.38 3.30 14.93
CA LEU A 399 -15.06 2.17 15.55
C LEU A 399 -14.12 0.94 15.67
N SER A 400 -13.36 0.64 14.63
CA SER A 400 -12.45 -0.50 14.66
C SER A 400 -11.25 -0.31 15.58
N ILE A 401 -10.69 0.89 15.70
CA ILE A 401 -9.62 1.22 16.66
C ILE A 401 -10.13 1.11 18.09
N VAL A 402 -11.32 1.66 18.39
CA VAL A 402 -11.95 1.51 19.70
C VAL A 402 -12.16 0.04 20.03
N THR A 403 -12.61 -0.77 19.06
CA THR A 403 -12.76 -2.22 19.23
C THR A 403 -11.41 -2.89 19.49
N PHE A 404 -10.37 -2.53 18.74
CA PHE A 404 -9.01 -3.09 18.86
C PHE A 404 -8.41 -2.89 20.26
N PHE A 405 -8.60 -1.71 20.84
CA PHE A 405 -8.15 -1.41 22.21
C PHE A 405 -9.12 -1.86 23.30
N GLY A 406 -10.20 -2.57 22.96
CA GLY A 406 -11.13 -3.14 23.93
C GLY A 406 -12.17 -2.15 24.47
N GLY A 407 -12.33 -0.98 23.87
CA GLY A 407 -13.31 0.02 24.29
C GLY A 407 -14.77 -0.45 24.17
N LEU A 408 -15.04 -1.47 23.34
CA LEU A 408 -16.35 -2.15 23.24
C LEU A 408 -16.38 -3.49 24.00
N GLY A 409 -15.37 -3.76 24.84
CA GLY A 409 -15.21 -5.00 25.60
C GLY A 409 -14.14 -5.92 25.03
N ALA A 410 -13.40 -6.62 25.90
CA ALA A 410 -12.28 -7.49 25.51
C ALA A 410 -12.68 -8.63 24.57
N ALA A 411 -13.91 -9.13 24.69
CA ALA A 411 -14.42 -10.19 23.83
C ALA A 411 -14.55 -9.76 22.35
N LEU A 412 -14.67 -8.46 22.09
CA LEU A 412 -14.80 -7.90 20.73
C LEU A 412 -13.46 -7.52 20.08
N GLN A 413 -12.37 -7.44 20.83
CA GLN A 413 -11.05 -7.07 20.30
C GLN A 413 -10.64 -7.87 19.04
N PRO A 414 -10.80 -9.22 19.00
CA PRO A 414 -10.43 -10.00 17.81
C PRO A 414 -11.21 -9.64 16.55
N TYR A 415 -12.37 -8.99 16.70
CA TYR A 415 -13.26 -8.65 15.58
C TYR A 415 -12.96 -7.26 14.98
N SER A 416 -11.99 -6.53 15.51
CA SER A 416 -11.66 -5.19 14.98
C SER A 416 -11.41 -5.15 13.46
N PRO A 417 -10.71 -6.12 12.82
CA PRO A 417 -10.54 -6.12 11.38
C PRO A 417 -11.87 -6.29 10.62
N LEU A 418 -12.76 -7.13 11.15
CA LEU A 418 -14.09 -7.33 10.57
C LEU A 418 -14.92 -6.05 10.67
N VAL A 419 -14.89 -5.36 11.82
CA VAL A 419 -15.55 -4.08 12.02
C VAL A 419 -15.06 -3.04 11.02
N ALA A 420 -13.73 -2.94 10.81
CA ALA A 420 -13.15 -2.03 9.82
C ALA A 420 -13.65 -2.32 8.41
N ILE A 421 -13.55 -3.58 7.96
CA ILE A 421 -13.93 -4.00 6.60
C ILE A 421 -15.42 -3.80 6.36
N VAL A 422 -16.28 -4.30 7.26
CA VAL A 422 -17.74 -4.24 7.07
C VAL A 422 -18.22 -2.79 7.07
N THR A 423 -17.75 -1.97 8.02
CA THR A 423 -18.13 -0.56 8.08
C THR A 423 -17.66 0.19 6.83
N ALA A 424 -16.42 0.00 6.41
CA ALA A 424 -15.86 0.64 5.22
C ALA A 424 -16.51 0.16 3.90
N LEU A 425 -17.04 -1.06 3.87
CA LEU A 425 -17.74 -1.61 2.70
C LEU A 425 -19.17 -1.06 2.58
N VAL A 426 -19.87 -0.93 3.72
CA VAL A 426 -21.33 -0.67 3.73
C VAL A 426 -21.63 0.83 3.81
N MET A 427 -20.81 1.62 4.51
CA MET A 427 -21.10 3.04 4.73
C MET A 427 -21.02 3.90 3.48
N PRO A 428 -20.06 3.74 2.53
CA PRO A 428 -20.04 4.54 1.32
C PRO A 428 -21.34 4.47 0.51
N PRO A 429 -21.90 3.31 0.17
CA PRO A 429 -23.18 3.24 -0.57
C PRO A 429 -24.35 3.81 0.24
N ILE A 430 -24.41 3.62 1.55
CA ILE A 430 -25.47 4.20 2.40
C ILE A 430 -25.40 5.73 2.35
N LEU A 431 -24.23 6.32 2.58
CA LEU A 431 -24.05 7.77 2.58
C LEU A 431 -24.24 8.38 1.19
N ALA A 432 -23.79 7.68 0.13
CA ALA A 432 -24.01 8.13 -1.24
C ALA A 432 -25.50 8.14 -1.59
N ALA A 433 -26.24 7.08 -1.22
CA ALA A 433 -27.69 7.00 -1.45
C ALA A 433 -28.44 8.06 -0.62
N ALA A 434 -28.12 8.22 0.66
CA ALA A 434 -28.74 9.23 1.54
C ALA A 434 -28.52 10.66 1.03
N THR A 435 -27.36 10.94 0.45
CA THR A 435 -27.03 12.26 -0.12
C THR A 435 -27.37 12.39 -1.62
N LYS A 436 -27.91 11.33 -2.23
CA LYS A 436 -28.21 11.27 -3.68
C LYS A 436 -27.04 11.70 -4.56
N GLY A 437 -25.81 11.32 -4.18
CA GLY A 437 -24.59 11.65 -4.91
C GLY A 437 -24.18 13.13 -4.92
N LYS A 438 -24.86 14.01 -4.15
CA LYS A 438 -24.68 15.47 -4.19
C LYS A 438 -23.24 15.94 -4.02
N TYR A 439 -22.44 15.23 -3.21
CA TYR A 439 -21.10 15.69 -2.83
C TYR A 439 -19.97 15.22 -3.75
N TYR A 440 -20.26 14.46 -4.82
CA TYR A 440 -19.22 14.00 -5.75
C TYR A 440 -18.71 15.12 -6.65
N LEU A 441 -19.61 15.90 -7.23
CA LEU A 441 -19.23 17.03 -8.07
C LEU A 441 -19.87 18.31 -7.52
N ARG A 442 -19.04 19.33 -7.35
CA ARG A 442 -19.48 20.67 -6.97
C ARG A 442 -19.97 21.44 -8.20
N ARG A 443 -19.45 21.11 -9.36
CA ARG A 443 -19.64 21.82 -10.61
C ARG A 443 -19.86 20.80 -11.74
N THR A 444 -20.72 21.10 -12.68
CA THR A 444 -20.84 20.32 -13.90
C THR A 444 -19.90 20.85 -14.98
N HIS A 445 -19.56 20.00 -15.93
CA HIS A 445 -18.92 20.43 -17.16
C HIS A 445 -19.90 21.34 -17.92
N ASP A 446 -19.48 22.58 -18.18
CA ASP A 446 -20.22 23.57 -18.91
C ASP A 446 -19.93 23.54 -20.43
N GLY A 447 -19.19 22.54 -20.90
CA GLY A 447 -18.78 22.41 -22.30
C GLY A 447 -17.62 23.33 -22.71
N ILE A 448 -17.12 24.20 -21.80
CA ILE A 448 -16.00 25.09 -22.08
C ILE A 448 -14.66 24.32 -21.93
N ASP A 449 -14.62 23.36 -21.03
CA ASP A 449 -13.46 22.53 -20.82
C ASP A 449 -13.34 21.43 -21.88
N LEU A 450 -12.15 21.27 -22.46
CA LEU A 450 -11.82 20.10 -23.27
C LEU A 450 -11.95 18.81 -22.43
N PRO A 451 -12.33 17.68 -23.03
CA PRO A 451 -12.36 16.40 -22.33
C PRO A 451 -11.00 16.06 -21.70
N MET A 452 -11.00 15.51 -20.49
CA MET A 452 -9.77 15.02 -19.85
C MET A 452 -9.26 13.73 -20.47
N TYR A 453 -10.19 12.94 -20.99
CA TYR A 453 -9.91 11.63 -21.60
C TYR A 453 -10.52 11.56 -22.98
N ASP A 454 -9.85 10.82 -23.87
CA ASP A 454 -10.36 10.53 -25.22
C ASP A 454 -11.54 9.54 -25.19
N GLU A 455 -12.12 9.24 -26.35
CA GLU A 455 -13.22 8.27 -26.50
C GLU A 455 -12.83 6.85 -26.02
N HIS A 456 -11.54 6.55 -25.98
CA HIS A 456 -11.01 5.27 -25.49
C HIS A 456 -10.65 5.33 -24.00
N GLY A 457 -10.83 6.48 -23.32
CA GLY A 457 -10.52 6.72 -21.92
C GLY A 457 -9.02 6.88 -21.63
N ASN A 458 -8.20 7.20 -22.64
CA ASN A 458 -6.82 7.60 -22.44
C ASN A 458 -6.74 9.08 -22.09
N PRO A 459 -5.75 9.53 -21.30
CA PRO A 459 -5.56 10.95 -21.04
C PRO A 459 -5.45 11.76 -22.34
N SER A 460 -6.11 12.91 -22.36
CA SER A 460 -6.03 13.82 -23.51
C SER A 460 -4.58 14.25 -23.74
N ALA A 461 -4.12 14.17 -24.98
CA ALA A 461 -2.79 14.65 -25.39
C ALA A 461 -2.70 16.18 -25.55
N ALA A 462 -3.81 16.92 -25.33
CA ALA A 462 -3.82 18.37 -25.44
C ALA A 462 -2.93 19.00 -24.37
N VAL A 463 -2.03 19.89 -24.80
CA VAL A 463 -1.18 20.70 -23.94
C VAL A 463 -1.76 22.10 -23.88
N LEU A 464 -1.91 22.63 -22.66
CA LEU A 464 -2.50 23.94 -22.38
C LEU A 464 -1.53 24.77 -21.53
N THR A 465 -1.39 26.06 -21.85
CA THR A 465 -0.56 26.99 -21.08
C THR A 465 -1.32 27.51 -19.87
N CYS A 466 -0.74 27.45 -18.70
CA CYS A 466 -1.31 28.00 -17.47
C CYS A 466 -1.24 29.53 -17.49
N HIS A 467 -2.38 30.21 -17.31
CA HIS A 467 -2.45 31.67 -17.27
C HIS A 467 -1.60 32.29 -16.15
N VAL A 468 -1.44 31.59 -15.01
CA VAL A 468 -0.73 32.13 -13.84
C VAL A 468 0.78 31.92 -13.92
N CYS A 469 1.25 30.68 -14.15
CA CYS A 469 2.69 30.38 -14.17
C CYS A 469 3.31 30.37 -15.56
N GLN A 470 2.51 30.52 -16.62
CA GLN A 470 2.94 30.52 -18.02
C GLN A 470 3.68 29.26 -18.47
N GLN A 471 3.45 28.15 -17.75
CA GLN A 471 4.02 26.84 -18.10
C GLN A 471 2.95 25.97 -18.77
N ASP A 472 3.43 25.07 -19.62
CA ASP A 472 2.58 24.15 -20.35
C ASP A 472 2.33 22.88 -19.53
N PHE A 473 1.07 22.43 -19.51
CA PHE A 473 0.64 21.24 -18.80
C PHE A 473 -0.32 20.42 -19.66
N GLU A 474 -0.37 19.12 -19.39
CA GLU A 474 -1.34 18.23 -19.99
C GLU A 474 -2.78 18.56 -19.51
N ARG A 475 -3.74 18.27 -20.34
CA ARG A 475 -5.15 18.59 -20.08
C ARG A 475 -5.70 18.09 -18.73
N PRO A 476 -5.34 16.89 -18.25
CA PRO A 476 -5.80 16.43 -16.93
C PRO A 476 -5.33 17.30 -15.75
N ASP A 477 -4.25 18.03 -15.91
CA ASP A 477 -3.73 18.94 -14.87
C ASP A 477 -4.31 20.36 -14.94
N MET A 478 -5.17 20.65 -15.91
CA MET A 478 -5.69 21.97 -16.19
C MET A 478 -7.18 22.08 -15.92
N LEU A 479 -7.62 23.24 -15.46
CA LEU A 479 -9.03 23.58 -15.28
C LEU A 479 -9.31 24.98 -15.87
N ALA A 480 -10.43 25.15 -16.55
CA ALA A 480 -10.90 26.47 -16.93
C ALA A 480 -11.28 27.27 -15.67
N CYS A 481 -10.64 28.40 -15.48
CA CYS A 481 -10.92 29.30 -14.37
C CYS A 481 -11.76 30.47 -14.88
N GLN A 482 -12.98 30.58 -14.40
CA GLN A 482 -13.88 31.65 -14.84
C GLN A 482 -13.42 33.04 -14.39
N THR A 483 -12.75 33.14 -13.24
CA THR A 483 -12.20 34.40 -12.72
C THR A 483 -11.14 34.97 -13.66
N HIS A 484 -10.31 34.11 -14.26
CA HIS A 484 -9.28 34.53 -15.20
C HIS A 484 -9.74 34.45 -16.66
N GLY A 485 -10.90 33.85 -16.94
CA GLY A 485 -11.34 33.57 -18.32
C GLY A 485 -10.40 32.66 -19.12
N ALA A 486 -9.54 31.89 -18.41
CA ALA A 486 -8.44 31.12 -18.99
C ALA A 486 -8.19 29.82 -18.23
N HIS A 487 -7.34 28.94 -18.76
CA HIS A 487 -6.94 27.71 -18.10
C HIS A 487 -5.85 27.97 -17.05
N VAL A 488 -5.99 27.33 -15.88
CA VAL A 488 -5.06 27.39 -14.75
C VAL A 488 -4.68 25.97 -14.34
N CYS A 489 -3.38 25.72 -14.07
CA CYS A 489 -2.92 24.41 -13.64
C CYS A 489 -3.32 24.09 -12.19
N SER A 490 -3.39 22.80 -11.88
CA SER A 490 -3.76 22.31 -10.53
C SER A 490 -2.88 22.86 -9.43
N LEU A 491 -1.60 23.10 -9.69
CA LEU A 491 -0.67 23.65 -8.72
C LEU A 491 -0.99 25.14 -8.42
N CYS A 492 -1.07 25.99 -9.44
CA CYS A 492 -1.43 27.39 -9.26
C CYS A 492 -2.81 27.53 -8.61
N LEU A 493 -3.78 26.72 -9.02
CA LEU A 493 -5.08 26.70 -8.40
C LEU A 493 -5.05 26.30 -6.92
N SER A 494 -4.10 25.43 -6.53
CA SER A 494 -3.92 25.01 -5.14
C SER A 494 -3.12 26.01 -4.30
N THR A 495 -2.19 26.74 -4.90
CA THR A 495 -1.27 27.65 -4.22
C THR A 495 -1.80 29.09 -4.14
N ASP A 496 -2.64 29.50 -5.07
CA ASP A 496 -3.21 30.85 -5.08
C ASP A 496 -4.15 31.06 -3.88
N LYS A 497 -3.75 31.97 -2.98
CA LYS A 497 -4.52 32.31 -1.78
C LYS A 497 -5.83 33.06 -2.09
N GLN A 498 -5.94 33.67 -3.26
CA GLN A 498 -7.15 34.35 -3.72
C GLN A 498 -8.08 33.39 -4.49
N ALA A 499 -7.60 32.21 -4.80
CA ALA A 499 -8.29 31.20 -5.59
C ALA A 499 -9.32 30.39 -4.81
N GLU A 500 -10.14 31.00 -4.02
CA GLU A 500 -11.51 30.54 -3.92
C GLU A 500 -12.25 30.85 -5.25
N HIS A 501 -11.62 30.51 -6.36
CA HIS A 501 -12.16 30.62 -7.73
C HIS A 501 -13.28 29.60 -7.97
N VAL A 502 -14.02 29.35 -6.94
CA VAL A 502 -15.16 28.49 -7.00
C VAL A 502 -16.36 29.37 -7.07
N LEU A 503 -17.02 29.29 -8.17
CA LEU A 503 -18.29 29.97 -8.36
C LEU A 503 -19.27 29.59 -7.26
N PRO A 504 -19.83 30.55 -6.55
CA PRO A 504 -21.03 30.33 -5.77
C PRO A 504 -22.17 30.02 -6.74
N GLY A 505 -22.81 28.88 -6.59
CA GLY A 505 -24.21 28.76 -7.00
C GLY A 505 -24.50 28.26 -8.40
N LEU A 506 -23.77 27.30 -8.97
CA LEU A 506 -24.39 26.48 -10.03
C LEU A 506 -25.14 25.32 -9.38
N ALA A 507 -26.47 25.53 -9.33
CA ALA A 507 -27.44 24.55 -8.92
C ALA A 507 -27.26 23.25 -9.71
N ARG A 508 -27.36 22.14 -8.95
CA ARG A 508 -27.81 20.81 -9.38
C ARG A 508 -27.98 20.65 -10.91
N ALA A 509 -26.94 20.26 -11.59
CA ALA A 509 -27.16 19.61 -12.86
C ALA A 509 -27.40 18.13 -12.60
N HIS A 510 -28.50 17.65 -13.06
CA HIS A 510 -28.75 16.25 -13.34
C HIS A 510 -27.52 15.67 -14.01
N ILE A 511 -26.97 14.58 -13.48
CA ILE A 511 -26.00 13.77 -14.22
C ILE A 511 -26.81 13.20 -15.39
N PRO A 512 -26.58 13.63 -16.63
CA PRO A 512 -27.20 12.93 -17.75
C PRO A 512 -26.66 11.51 -17.72
N GLY A 513 -27.53 10.54 -17.65
CA GLY A 513 -27.16 9.16 -17.82
C GLY A 513 -26.42 9.03 -19.15
N ASP A 514 -25.29 8.32 -19.07
CA ASP A 514 -24.60 7.67 -20.17
C ASP A 514 -24.45 8.45 -21.50
N GLN A 515 -23.34 9.14 -21.61
CA GLN A 515 -22.60 9.20 -22.86
C GLN A 515 -21.12 8.96 -22.59
N VAL A 516 -20.79 7.74 -22.26
CA VAL A 516 -19.45 7.17 -22.52
C VAL A 516 -19.67 5.69 -22.84
N PRO A 517 -19.22 5.21 -24.01
CA PRO A 517 -19.31 3.82 -24.39
C PRO A 517 -18.50 2.88 -23.48
#